data_5d0c020879eb71c6e9f6bad07c58b086
#
_entry.id   5d0c020879eb71c6e9f6bad07c58b086
#
_cell.length_a   1.000
_cell.length_b   1.000
_cell.length_c   1.000
_cell.angle_alpha   90.00
_cell.angle_beta   90.00
_cell.angle_gamma   90.00
#
_symmetry.space_group_name_H-M   'P 1'
#
loop_
_entity.id
_entity.type
_entity.pdbx_description
1 polymer ?
#
loop_
_entity_poly.entity_id
_entity_poly.type
_entity_poly.pdbx_seq_one_letter_code
_entity_poly.pdbx_strand_id
1 'polypeptide(L)'
;MQTFQADLAIVGAGGAGLRAAIAAAQANPNAKIALISKVYPMRSHTVAAEGGSAAVAQDHDSFEYHFHDTVAGGDWLCEQDVVDYFVHHCPTEMTQLELWGCPWSCRPDGSVNVRRFG
;
A
#
# COMPACT_ATOMS: atom_id res chain seq x y z
N MET A 1 -18.75 7.74 -30.59
CA MET A 1 -18.50 7.45 -29.16
C MET A 1 -17.81 6.08 -29.09
N GLN A 2 -16.68 5.97 -28.45
CA GLN A 2 -16.02 4.67 -28.23
C GLN A 2 -16.58 4.04 -26.96
N THR A 3 -16.95 2.77 -27.04
CA THR A 3 -17.48 1.99 -25.92
C THR A 3 -16.53 0.84 -25.64
N PHE A 4 -16.16 0.65 -24.38
CA PHE A 4 -15.35 -0.47 -23.92
C PHE A 4 -16.20 -1.32 -22.97
N GLN A 5 -16.05 -2.65 -23.09
CA GLN A 5 -16.69 -3.60 -22.19
C GLN A 5 -15.65 -4.24 -21.29
N ALA A 6 -15.91 -4.26 -20.00
CA ALA A 6 -15.07 -4.89 -19.00
C ALA A 6 -15.96 -5.63 -17.97
N ASP A 7 -15.41 -6.65 -17.34
CA ASP A 7 -16.06 -7.37 -16.24
C ASP A 7 -15.96 -6.59 -14.92
N LEU A 8 -14.86 -5.82 -14.78
CA LEU A 8 -14.61 -4.96 -13.62
C LEU A 8 -14.03 -3.62 -14.09
N ALA A 9 -14.62 -2.52 -13.62
CA ALA A 9 -14.10 -1.18 -13.82
C ALA A 9 -13.61 -0.60 -12.47
N ILE A 10 -12.34 -0.21 -12.42
CA ILE A 10 -11.72 0.41 -11.24
C ILE A 10 -11.44 1.87 -11.59
N VAL A 11 -11.97 2.77 -10.78
CA VAL A 11 -11.79 4.23 -10.96
C VAL A 11 -10.72 4.72 -10.00
N GLY A 12 -9.59 5.18 -10.56
CA GLY A 12 -8.41 5.62 -9.83
C GLY A 12 -7.23 4.65 -10.01
N ALA A 13 -6.11 5.15 -10.53
CA ALA A 13 -4.88 4.37 -10.75
C ALA A 13 -3.74 4.79 -9.80
N GLY A 14 -4.07 5.15 -8.57
CA GLY A 14 -3.11 5.22 -7.46
C GLY A 14 -2.83 3.83 -6.88
N GLY A 15 -2.09 3.76 -5.77
CA GLY A 15 -1.71 2.50 -5.14
C GLY A 15 -2.89 1.57 -4.85
N ALA A 16 -3.98 2.10 -4.30
CA ALA A 16 -5.17 1.31 -3.99
C ALA A 16 -5.83 0.71 -5.26
N GLY A 17 -5.99 1.52 -6.31
CA GLY A 17 -6.58 1.04 -7.57
C GLY A 17 -5.70 0.02 -8.28
N LEU A 18 -4.38 0.20 -8.28
CA LEU A 18 -3.43 -0.76 -8.82
C LEU A 18 -3.46 -2.07 -8.02
N ARG A 19 -3.48 -2.00 -6.69
CA ARG A 19 -3.57 -3.19 -5.82
C ARG A 19 -4.87 -3.96 -6.06
N ALA A 20 -6.00 -3.24 -6.20
CA ALA A 20 -7.29 -3.85 -6.51
C ALA A 20 -7.28 -4.54 -7.88
N ALA A 21 -6.67 -3.92 -8.90
CA ALA A 21 -6.54 -4.51 -10.23
C ALA A 21 -5.69 -5.80 -10.20
N ILE A 22 -4.58 -5.79 -9.47
CA ILE A 22 -3.72 -6.97 -9.29
C ILE A 22 -4.50 -8.08 -8.60
N ALA A 23 -5.19 -7.77 -7.48
CA ALA A 23 -5.98 -8.76 -6.75
C ALA A 23 -7.09 -9.38 -7.62
N ALA A 24 -7.78 -8.55 -8.40
CA ALA A 24 -8.81 -9.02 -9.32
C ALA A 24 -8.24 -9.94 -10.41
N ALA A 25 -7.10 -9.60 -10.98
CA ALA A 25 -6.42 -10.43 -11.98
C ALA A 25 -5.91 -11.75 -11.40
N GLN A 26 -5.43 -11.75 -10.17
CA GLN A 26 -5.03 -12.97 -9.46
C GLN A 26 -6.23 -13.88 -9.15
N ALA A 27 -7.36 -13.28 -8.76
CA ALA A 27 -8.58 -14.04 -8.48
C ALA A 27 -9.24 -14.62 -9.73
N ASN A 28 -9.18 -13.91 -10.85
CA ASN A 28 -9.68 -14.38 -12.15
C ASN A 28 -8.80 -13.87 -13.29
N PRO A 29 -7.82 -14.68 -13.74
CA PRO A 29 -6.91 -14.30 -14.82
C PRO A 29 -7.58 -14.03 -16.17
N ASN A 30 -8.82 -14.48 -16.35
CA ASN A 30 -9.58 -14.27 -17.59
C ASN A 30 -10.47 -13.02 -17.56
N ALA A 31 -10.57 -12.36 -16.40
CA ALA A 31 -11.39 -11.16 -16.28
C ALA A 31 -10.82 -9.99 -17.08
N LYS A 32 -11.69 -9.30 -17.79
CA LYS A 32 -11.36 -8.04 -18.46
C LYS A 32 -11.46 -6.91 -17.44
N ILE A 33 -10.33 -6.40 -17.01
CA ILE A 33 -10.25 -5.34 -16.00
C ILE A 33 -9.93 -4.02 -16.69
N ALA A 34 -10.79 -3.02 -16.48
CA ALA A 34 -10.56 -1.64 -16.92
C ALA A 34 -10.11 -0.79 -15.72
N LEU A 35 -8.88 -0.31 -15.76
CA LEU A 35 -8.37 0.67 -14.80
C LEU A 35 -8.45 2.06 -15.40
N ILE A 36 -9.30 2.91 -14.82
CA ILE A 36 -9.64 4.22 -15.36
C ILE A 36 -9.00 5.30 -14.50
N SER A 37 -8.24 6.20 -15.12
CA SER A 37 -7.57 7.29 -14.41
C SER A 37 -7.72 8.61 -15.14
N LYS A 38 -7.89 9.69 -14.37
CA LYS A 38 -7.89 11.05 -14.91
C LYS A 38 -6.52 11.48 -15.41
N VAL A 39 -5.47 11.01 -14.76
CA VAL A 39 -4.08 11.33 -15.08
C VAL A 39 -3.26 10.06 -15.21
N TYR A 40 -2.08 10.17 -15.80
CA TYR A 40 -1.13 9.05 -15.88
C TYR A 40 -0.82 8.52 -14.46
N PRO A 41 -0.79 7.19 -14.23
CA PRO A 41 -0.64 6.60 -12.88
C PRO A 41 0.60 7.09 -12.12
N MET A 42 1.70 7.38 -12.83
CA MET A 42 2.92 7.94 -12.25
C MET A 42 2.76 9.35 -11.64
N ARG A 43 1.61 9.98 -11.82
CA ARG A 43 1.26 11.27 -11.19
C ARG A 43 0.33 11.10 -9.98
N SER A 44 0.17 9.88 -9.48
CA SER A 44 -0.61 9.61 -8.28
C SER A 44 0.09 10.11 -7.02
N HIS A 45 -0.67 10.32 -5.95
CA HIS A 45 -0.10 10.65 -4.64
C HIS A 45 0.78 9.51 -4.11
N THR A 46 0.47 8.26 -4.42
CA THR A 46 1.32 7.12 -4.04
C THR A 46 2.73 7.23 -4.62
N VAL A 47 2.86 7.65 -5.89
CA VAL A 47 4.17 7.86 -6.53
C VAL A 47 4.85 9.13 -6.01
N ALA A 48 4.08 10.17 -5.69
CA ALA A 48 4.59 11.41 -5.12
C ALA A 48 5.02 11.27 -3.65
N ALA A 49 4.65 10.19 -2.97
CA ALA A 49 5.07 9.94 -1.60
C ALA A 49 6.58 9.69 -1.55
N GLU A 50 7.27 10.46 -0.72
CA GLU A 50 8.70 10.36 -0.46
C GLU A 50 8.92 10.06 1.03
N GLY A 51 9.99 9.39 1.38
CA GLY A 51 10.37 9.17 2.78
C GLY A 51 10.06 7.80 3.35
N GLY A 52 9.52 6.91 2.55
CA GLY A 52 9.38 5.51 2.94
C GLY A 52 7.98 5.13 3.43
N SER A 53 7.91 4.05 4.15
CA SER A 53 6.67 3.46 4.66
C SER A 53 6.87 3.01 6.11
N ALA A 54 5.82 3.11 6.92
CA ALA A 54 5.84 2.66 8.30
C ALA A 54 5.22 1.27 8.42
N ALA A 55 5.91 0.38 9.10
CA ALA A 55 5.42 -0.94 9.46
C ALA A 55 6.21 -1.47 10.68
N VAL A 56 5.60 -2.35 11.45
CA VAL A 56 6.29 -3.07 12.51
C VAL A 56 7.27 -4.06 11.84
N ALA A 57 8.57 -3.84 12.04
CA ALA A 57 9.62 -4.61 11.38
C ALA A 57 10.75 -5.07 12.32
N GLN A 58 10.67 -4.77 13.60
CA GLN A 58 11.72 -5.06 14.59
C GLN A 58 11.11 -5.68 15.85
N ASP A 59 11.86 -6.54 16.52
CA ASP A 59 11.42 -7.26 17.74
C ASP A 59 11.09 -6.34 18.93
N HIS A 60 11.60 -5.10 18.91
CA HIS A 60 11.36 -4.10 19.96
C HIS A 60 10.24 -3.12 19.60
N ASP A 61 9.59 -3.30 18.47
CA ASP A 61 8.44 -2.54 18.01
C ASP A 61 7.15 -3.33 18.28
N SER A 62 5.98 -2.68 18.22
CA SER A 62 4.71 -3.36 18.41
C SER A 62 3.60 -2.76 17.56
N PHE A 63 2.57 -3.56 17.33
CA PHE A 63 1.36 -3.09 16.66
C PHE A 63 0.64 -2.02 17.47
N GLU A 64 0.67 -2.10 18.79
CA GLU A 64 0.08 -1.11 19.70
C GLU A 64 0.77 0.25 19.56
N TYR A 65 2.09 0.28 19.44
CA TYR A 65 2.82 1.53 19.21
C TYR A 65 2.48 2.12 17.84
N HIS A 66 2.50 1.30 16.79
CA HIS A 66 2.16 1.76 15.44
C HIS A 66 0.70 2.24 15.36
N PHE A 67 -0.22 1.54 16.02
CA PHE A 67 -1.63 1.94 16.12
C PHE A 67 -1.76 3.30 16.83
N HIS A 68 -1.19 3.43 18.03
CA HIS A 68 -1.24 4.65 18.82
C HIS A 68 -0.66 5.85 18.05
N ASP A 69 0.52 5.69 17.46
CA ASP A 69 1.18 6.75 16.70
C ASP A 69 0.36 7.17 15.47
N THR A 70 -0.29 6.22 14.81
CA THR A 70 -1.15 6.50 13.66
C THR A 70 -2.40 7.27 14.08
N VAL A 71 -3.08 6.85 15.14
CA VAL A 71 -4.30 7.50 15.64
C VAL A 71 -3.99 8.87 16.21
N ALA A 72 -2.92 8.99 17.01
CA ALA A 72 -2.48 10.27 17.58
C ALA A 72 -2.00 11.24 16.48
N GLY A 73 -1.24 10.77 15.49
CA GLY A 73 -0.83 11.57 14.34
C GLY A 73 -1.98 12.03 13.46
N GLY A 74 -3.10 11.34 13.48
CA GLY A 74 -4.36 11.73 12.84
C GLY A 74 -5.27 12.58 13.71
N ASP A 75 -4.74 13.19 14.78
CA ASP A 75 -5.51 14.01 15.74
C ASP A 75 -6.75 13.28 16.31
N TRP A 76 -6.67 11.97 16.48
CA TRP A 76 -7.75 11.11 16.99
C TRP A 76 -9.02 11.08 16.09
N LEU A 77 -8.92 11.53 14.85
CA LEU A 77 -10.01 11.55 13.88
C LEU A 77 -10.08 10.30 13.00
N CYS A 78 -9.14 9.37 13.19
CA CYS A 78 -9.11 8.12 12.42
C CYS A 78 -10.24 7.17 12.81
N GLU A 79 -10.74 6.41 11.85
CA GLU A 79 -11.53 5.22 12.10
C GLU A 79 -10.61 4.12 12.65
N GLN A 80 -10.70 3.86 13.95
CA GLN A 80 -9.70 3.07 14.68
C GLN A 80 -9.69 1.60 14.26
N ASP A 81 -10.81 1.03 13.87
CA ASP A 81 -10.90 -0.32 13.30
C ASP A 81 -10.15 -0.45 11.96
N VAL A 82 -10.18 0.61 11.15
CA VAL A 82 -9.38 0.68 9.91
C VAL A 82 -7.89 0.77 10.21
N VAL A 83 -7.50 1.55 11.23
CA VAL A 83 -6.10 1.64 11.66
C VAL A 83 -5.61 0.31 12.21
N ASP A 84 -6.41 -0.38 13.03
CA ASP A 84 -6.08 -1.69 13.57
C ASP A 84 -5.84 -2.71 12.44
N TYR A 85 -6.75 -2.78 11.48
CA TYR A 85 -6.58 -3.60 10.29
C TYR A 85 -5.28 -3.26 9.55
N PHE A 86 -5.03 -1.97 9.31
CA PHE A 86 -3.85 -1.48 8.59
C PHE A 86 -2.55 -1.91 9.26
N VAL A 87 -2.38 -1.64 10.56
CA VAL A 87 -1.11 -1.90 11.25
C VAL A 87 -0.77 -3.38 11.28
N HIS A 88 -1.77 -4.25 11.42
CA HIS A 88 -1.57 -5.71 11.43
C HIS A 88 -1.26 -6.29 10.04
N HIS A 89 -1.74 -5.67 8.96
CA HIS A 89 -1.50 -6.15 7.60
C HIS A 89 -0.26 -5.54 6.95
N CYS A 90 0.17 -4.36 7.41
CA CYS A 90 1.26 -3.60 6.81
C CYS A 90 2.56 -4.40 6.63
N PRO A 91 3.07 -5.18 7.60
CA PRO A 91 4.30 -5.95 7.42
C PRO A 91 4.23 -6.95 6.26
N THR A 92 3.09 -7.62 6.11
CA THR A 92 2.86 -8.57 5.00
C THR A 92 2.84 -7.86 3.65
N GLU A 93 2.18 -6.71 3.57
CA GLU A 93 2.11 -5.93 2.32
C GLU A 93 3.47 -5.30 1.97
N MET A 94 4.29 -4.94 2.97
CA MET A 94 5.66 -4.47 2.74
C MET A 94 6.52 -5.55 2.10
N THR A 95 6.43 -6.79 2.60
CA THR A 95 7.10 -7.95 2.00
C THR A 95 6.59 -8.22 0.59
N GLN A 96 5.29 -8.08 0.36
CA GLN A 96 4.71 -8.26 -0.97
C GLN A 96 5.20 -7.21 -1.96
N LEU A 97 5.36 -5.96 -1.54
CA LEU A 97 5.94 -4.90 -2.37
C LEU A 97 7.39 -5.21 -2.73
N GLU A 98 8.18 -5.74 -1.80
CA GLU A 98 9.55 -6.18 -2.07
C GLU A 98 9.59 -7.29 -3.12
N LEU A 99 8.73 -8.30 -3.00
CA LEU A 99 8.59 -9.38 -3.97
C LEU A 99 8.17 -8.88 -5.36
N TRP A 100 7.46 -7.78 -5.44
CA TRP A 100 7.10 -7.11 -6.70
C TRP A 100 8.20 -6.19 -7.23
N GLY A 101 9.34 -6.10 -6.54
CA GLY A 101 10.51 -5.35 -6.97
C GLY A 101 10.61 -3.93 -6.44
N CYS A 102 9.90 -3.59 -5.35
CA CYS A 102 10.11 -2.31 -4.68
C CYS A 102 11.54 -2.27 -4.09
N PRO A 103 12.41 -1.35 -4.52
CA PRO A 103 13.81 -1.33 -4.14
C PRO A 103 14.00 -0.65 -2.79
N TRP A 104 13.68 -1.34 -1.70
CA TRP A 104 13.97 -0.83 -0.36
C TRP A 104 15.48 -0.58 -0.17
N SER A 105 15.81 0.45 0.58
CA SER A 105 17.20 0.65 1.01
C SER A 105 17.61 -0.49 1.93
N CYS A 106 18.69 -1.20 1.59
CA CYS A 106 19.17 -2.34 2.35
C CYS A 106 20.50 -2.04 3.05
N ARG A 107 20.74 -2.74 4.14
CA ARG A 107 22.03 -2.82 4.81
C ARG A 107 22.98 -3.74 4.05
N PRO A 108 24.29 -3.75 4.38
CA PRO A 108 25.24 -4.65 3.73
C PRO A 108 24.95 -6.14 3.87
N ASP A 109 24.19 -6.53 4.90
CA ASP A 109 23.75 -7.91 5.16
C ASP A 109 22.50 -8.32 4.35
N GLY A 110 21.95 -7.38 3.54
CA GLY A 110 20.76 -7.58 2.73
C GLY A 110 19.44 -7.31 3.45
N SER A 111 19.45 -7.02 4.76
CA SER A 111 18.24 -6.64 5.48
C SER A 111 17.77 -5.24 5.11
N VAL A 112 16.46 -5.01 5.12
CA VAL A 112 15.90 -3.68 4.86
C VAL A 112 16.37 -2.69 5.92
N ASN A 113 16.82 -1.53 5.48
CA ASN A 113 17.26 -0.48 6.37
C ASN A 113 16.07 0.25 6.96
N VAL A 114 15.76 -0.04 8.21
CA VAL A 114 14.68 0.59 8.97
C VAL A 114 15.21 1.59 9.97
N ARG A 115 14.43 2.62 10.22
CA ARG A 115 14.69 3.62 11.27
C ARG A 115 13.45 3.80 12.12
N ARG A 116 13.64 4.20 13.36
CA ARG A 116 12.52 4.62 14.20
C ARG A 116 11.89 5.89 13.66
N PHE A 117 10.59 5.94 13.73
CA PHE A 117 9.79 7.10 13.38
C PHE A 117 8.54 7.09 14.27
N GLY A 118 8.35 8.14 15.04
CA GLY A 118 7.36 8.20 16.10
C GLY A 118 7.96 8.29 17.47
#